data_6739204c9eea9d5448f1bde97e0533ee
#
_entry.id   6739204c9eea9d5448f1bde97e0533ee
#
_cell.length_a   1.000
_cell.length_b   1.000
_cell.length_c   1.000
_cell.angle_alpha   90.00
_cell.angle_beta   90.00
_cell.angle_gamma   90.00
#
_symmetry.space_group_name_H-M   'P 1'
#
loop_
_entity.id
_entity.type
_entity.pdbx_description
1 polymer ?
#
loop_
_entity_poly.entity_id
_entity_poly.type
_entity_poly.pdbx_seq_one_letter_code
_entity_poly.pdbx_strand_id
1 'polypeptide(L)'
;MSEKKQWELRVKCLVLDHDDTVVKSTPEINFPAFLRSLKDLRGTTMSYEQFVEYNFDPGFYEMCADILHYTPEEIRYQETEWERAAAVTIPAVYEGLPEILHTYVENGGRICVSSHSMRKTILRDYEAAGLPEPELIFDWACPEGKRKPHPYALQETMRILNLKPEELLMVDDLKPGYDMAKACGVPFACAGWSDNQIPVVREYMQKYCDYYLKTTAELEKILYKD
;
A
#
# COMPACT_ATOMS: atom_id res chain seq x y z
N MET A 1 -27.36 -14.59 24.92
CA MET A 1 -26.54 -13.63 24.23
C MET A 1 -25.12 -13.85 24.75
N SER A 2 -24.22 -14.44 23.98
CA SER A 2 -22.81 -14.56 24.40
C SER A 2 -22.20 -13.16 24.41
N GLU A 3 -21.62 -12.77 25.55
CA GLU A 3 -20.80 -11.55 25.59
C GLU A 3 -19.72 -11.66 24.49
N LYS A 4 -19.76 -10.77 23.48
CA LYS A 4 -18.66 -10.65 22.52
C LYS A 4 -17.42 -10.29 23.32
N LYS A 5 -16.39 -11.12 23.26
CA LYS A 5 -15.09 -10.83 23.88
C LYS A 5 -14.55 -9.56 23.23
N GLN A 6 -14.47 -8.48 23.97
CA GLN A 6 -13.91 -7.23 23.50
C GLN A 6 -12.39 -7.31 23.64
N TRP A 7 -11.69 -7.21 22.49
CA TRP A 7 -10.24 -7.24 22.47
C TRP A 7 -9.68 -5.84 22.75
N GLU A 8 -8.69 -5.73 23.63
CA GLU A 8 -8.00 -4.46 23.84
C GLU A 8 -7.01 -4.19 22.71
N LEU A 9 -7.16 -3.06 22.04
CA LEU A 9 -6.29 -2.69 20.93
C LEU A 9 -4.88 -2.34 21.39
N ARG A 10 -3.87 -2.91 20.75
CA ARG A 10 -2.49 -2.47 20.79
C ARG A 10 -2.28 -1.33 19.79
N VAL A 11 -2.80 -1.49 18.60
CA VAL A 11 -2.78 -0.50 17.50
C VAL A 11 -4.15 0.17 17.44
N LYS A 12 -4.20 1.51 17.51
CA LYS A 12 -5.47 2.26 17.43
C LYS A 12 -5.83 2.66 16.02
N CYS A 13 -4.83 2.82 15.15
CA CYS A 13 -5.04 3.15 13.75
C CYS A 13 -4.11 2.34 12.85
N LEU A 14 -4.68 1.59 11.91
CA LEU A 14 -3.97 1.02 10.77
C LEU A 14 -3.88 2.06 9.67
N VAL A 15 -2.68 2.33 9.18
CA VAL A 15 -2.47 3.07 7.94
C VAL A 15 -1.99 2.08 6.90
N LEU A 16 -2.87 1.72 5.97
CA LEU A 16 -2.62 0.69 4.97
C LEU A 16 -2.15 1.33 3.66
N ASP A 17 -1.16 0.77 3.02
CA ASP A 17 -1.06 0.90 1.58
C ASP A 17 -2.22 0.15 0.91
N HIS A 18 -2.47 0.41 -0.38
CA HIS A 18 -3.54 -0.21 -1.14
C HIS A 18 -3.01 -1.30 -2.06
N ASP A 19 -2.10 -0.90 -2.97
CA ASP A 19 -1.57 -1.77 -4.02
C ASP A 19 -0.66 -2.84 -3.39
N ASP A 20 -0.97 -4.11 -3.64
CA ASP A 20 -0.24 -5.28 -3.14
C ASP A 20 -0.11 -5.42 -1.61
N THR A 21 -0.76 -4.53 -0.89
CA THR A 21 -0.97 -4.65 0.56
C THR A 21 -2.39 -5.12 0.87
N VAL A 22 -3.40 -4.46 0.29
CA VAL A 22 -4.82 -4.80 0.44
C VAL A 22 -5.33 -5.62 -0.74
N VAL A 23 -4.98 -5.22 -1.97
CA VAL A 23 -5.43 -5.86 -3.21
C VAL A 23 -4.25 -6.21 -4.13
N LYS A 24 -4.41 -7.22 -4.99
CA LYS A 24 -3.37 -7.74 -5.90
C LYS A 24 -3.28 -6.92 -7.19
N SER A 25 -3.08 -5.61 -7.06
CA SER A 25 -3.13 -4.70 -8.20
C SER A 25 -1.91 -4.76 -9.12
N THR A 26 -0.71 -5.00 -8.60
CA THR A 26 0.49 -5.05 -9.45
C THR A 26 0.45 -6.19 -10.46
N PRO A 27 0.23 -7.47 -10.09
CA PRO A 27 0.16 -8.54 -11.08
C PRO A 27 -1.05 -8.43 -12.00
N GLU A 28 -2.18 -7.91 -11.51
CA GLU A 28 -3.44 -7.93 -12.27
C GLU A 28 -3.66 -6.67 -13.14
N ILE A 29 -3.12 -5.50 -12.73
CA ILE A 29 -3.38 -4.20 -13.36
C ILE A 29 -2.08 -3.46 -13.70
N ASN A 30 -1.26 -3.15 -12.66
CA ASN A 30 -0.18 -2.16 -12.78
C ASN A 30 0.91 -2.63 -13.75
N PHE A 31 1.43 -3.84 -13.55
CA PHE A 31 2.47 -4.39 -14.39
C PHE A 31 2.00 -4.67 -15.84
N PRO A 32 0.83 -5.28 -16.11
CA PRO A 32 0.31 -5.40 -17.46
C PRO A 32 0.09 -4.06 -18.17
N ALA A 33 -0.41 -3.04 -17.48
CA ALA A 33 -0.59 -1.70 -18.05
C ALA A 33 0.76 -1.05 -18.39
N PHE A 34 1.71 -1.16 -17.46
CA PHE A 34 3.08 -0.67 -17.65
C PHE A 34 3.77 -1.33 -18.85
N LEU A 35 3.65 -2.66 -19.00
CA LEU A 35 4.24 -3.37 -20.13
C LEU A 35 3.68 -2.91 -21.48
N ARG A 36 2.39 -2.59 -21.57
CA ARG A 36 1.79 -2.03 -22.79
C ARG A 36 2.42 -0.70 -23.13
N SER A 37 2.44 0.24 -22.19
CA SER A 37 3.05 1.56 -22.40
C SER A 37 4.55 1.48 -22.70
N LEU A 38 5.29 0.61 -22.04
CA LEU A 38 6.72 0.39 -22.29
C LEU A 38 6.97 -0.13 -23.70
N LYS A 39 6.15 -1.07 -24.15
CA LYS A 39 6.22 -1.60 -25.52
C LYS A 39 5.92 -0.51 -26.55
N ASP A 40 4.90 0.30 -26.34
CA ASP A 40 4.50 1.38 -27.25
C ASP A 40 5.56 2.48 -27.33
N LEU A 41 6.14 2.86 -26.19
CA LEU A 41 7.08 3.97 -26.09
C LEU A 41 8.53 3.59 -26.43
N ARG A 42 8.94 2.37 -26.14
CA ARG A 42 10.36 1.92 -26.27
C ARG A 42 10.54 0.66 -27.10
N GLY A 43 9.45 -0.02 -27.51
CA GLY A 43 9.53 -1.26 -28.31
C GLY A 43 10.15 -2.44 -27.53
N THR A 44 10.22 -2.36 -26.21
CA THR A 44 10.87 -3.34 -25.34
C THR A 44 9.91 -3.89 -24.27
N THR A 45 10.42 -4.77 -23.42
CA THR A 45 9.70 -5.36 -22.30
C THR A 45 10.58 -5.39 -21.05
N MET A 46 9.98 -5.69 -19.91
CA MET A 46 10.64 -5.80 -18.61
C MET A 46 10.09 -7.03 -17.89
N SER A 47 10.91 -7.69 -17.05
CA SER A 47 10.39 -8.76 -16.21
C SER A 47 9.61 -8.20 -15.02
N TYR A 48 8.74 -9.02 -14.41
CA TYR A 48 8.03 -8.64 -13.20
C TYR A 48 9.00 -8.28 -12.06
N GLU A 49 10.04 -9.10 -11.89
CA GLU A 49 11.06 -8.87 -10.87
C GLU A 49 11.77 -7.52 -11.05
N GLN A 50 12.17 -7.17 -12.28
CA GLN A 50 12.78 -5.87 -12.56
C GLN A 50 11.81 -4.71 -12.29
N PHE A 51 10.53 -4.87 -12.67
CA PHE A 51 9.51 -3.86 -12.38
C PHE A 51 9.36 -3.64 -10.88
N VAL A 52 9.24 -4.70 -10.10
CA VAL A 52 9.13 -4.61 -8.64
C VAL A 52 10.40 -4.04 -8.02
N GLU A 53 11.58 -4.46 -8.48
CA GLU A 53 12.88 -3.93 -7.99
C GLU A 53 12.97 -2.42 -8.18
N TYR A 54 12.58 -1.90 -9.34
CA TYR A 54 12.60 -0.45 -9.59
C TYR A 54 11.52 0.31 -8.82
N ASN A 55 10.36 -0.29 -8.59
CA ASN A 55 9.34 0.31 -7.71
C ASN A 55 9.78 0.34 -6.24
N PHE A 56 10.58 -0.66 -5.83
CA PHE A 56 11.15 -0.72 -4.50
C PHE A 56 12.23 0.34 -4.29
N ASP A 57 13.16 0.48 -5.23
CA ASP A 57 14.25 1.46 -5.23
C ASP A 57 14.78 1.65 -6.66
N PRO A 58 14.76 2.85 -7.24
CA PRO A 58 14.55 4.17 -6.61
C PRO A 58 13.07 4.59 -6.47
N GLY A 59 12.12 3.91 -7.08
CA GLY A 59 10.71 4.27 -7.11
C GLY A 59 10.15 4.35 -8.54
N PHE A 60 8.82 4.29 -8.67
CA PHE A 60 8.16 4.25 -9.98
C PHE A 60 8.45 5.49 -10.84
N TYR A 61 8.40 6.69 -10.24
CA TYR A 61 8.64 7.93 -10.97
C TYR A 61 10.08 8.00 -11.47
N GLU A 62 11.04 7.70 -10.61
CA GLU A 62 12.47 7.68 -10.93
C GLU A 62 12.79 6.59 -11.96
N MET A 63 12.13 5.43 -11.90
CA MET A 63 12.24 4.42 -12.95
C MET A 63 11.81 5.00 -14.30
N CYS A 64 10.67 5.66 -14.36
CA CYS A 64 10.17 6.26 -15.60
C CYS A 64 11.09 7.40 -16.09
N ALA A 65 11.43 8.34 -15.23
CA ALA A 65 12.16 9.54 -15.59
C ALA A 65 13.66 9.29 -15.83
N ASP A 66 14.32 8.59 -14.90
CA ASP A 66 15.79 8.50 -14.87
C ASP A 66 16.33 7.25 -15.55
N ILE A 67 15.59 6.11 -15.48
CA ILE A 67 16.03 4.85 -16.07
C ILE A 67 15.48 4.68 -17.49
N LEU A 68 14.18 4.91 -17.70
CA LEU A 68 13.54 4.77 -19.01
C LEU A 68 13.56 6.06 -19.83
N HIS A 69 13.99 7.17 -19.25
CA HIS A 69 14.09 8.49 -19.88
C HIS A 69 12.77 8.92 -20.51
N TYR A 70 11.66 8.73 -19.79
CA TYR A 70 10.35 9.19 -20.22
C TYR A 70 10.25 10.70 -20.13
N THR A 71 9.72 11.31 -21.17
CA THR A 71 9.32 12.73 -21.11
C THR A 71 8.08 12.89 -20.20
N PRO A 72 7.76 14.11 -19.77
CA PRO A 72 6.51 14.36 -19.03
C PRO A 72 5.25 13.91 -19.79
N GLU A 73 5.26 14.00 -21.13
CA GLU A 73 4.17 13.54 -22.01
C GLU A 73 4.05 12.01 -21.99
N GLU A 74 5.19 11.30 -22.02
CA GLU A 74 5.23 9.84 -21.96
C GLU A 74 4.81 9.30 -20.60
N ILE A 75 5.16 10.00 -19.50
CA ILE A 75 4.67 9.68 -18.17
C ILE A 75 3.15 9.81 -18.10
N ARG A 76 2.57 10.90 -18.64
CA ARG A 76 1.11 11.05 -18.72
C ARG A 76 0.43 10.00 -19.60
N TYR A 77 1.09 9.56 -20.67
CA TYR A 77 0.60 8.45 -21.48
C TYR A 77 0.53 7.16 -20.66
N GLN A 78 1.59 6.85 -19.91
CA GLN A 78 1.63 5.67 -19.04
C GLN A 78 0.53 5.75 -17.94
N GLU A 79 0.35 6.90 -17.30
CA GLU A 79 -0.74 7.13 -16.35
C GLU A 79 -2.12 6.88 -16.97
N THR A 80 -2.33 7.33 -18.23
CA THR A 80 -3.58 7.10 -18.97
C THR A 80 -3.82 5.62 -19.24
N GLU A 81 -2.78 4.87 -19.63
CA GLU A 81 -2.89 3.42 -19.85
C GLU A 81 -3.19 2.65 -18.56
N TRP A 82 -2.57 3.09 -17.45
CA TRP A 82 -2.90 2.56 -16.13
C TRP A 82 -4.35 2.88 -15.74
N GLU A 83 -4.81 4.12 -15.89
CA GLU A 83 -6.20 4.51 -15.60
C GLU A 83 -7.22 3.69 -16.39
N ARG A 84 -6.96 3.43 -17.68
CA ARG A 84 -7.82 2.60 -18.54
C ARG A 84 -7.90 1.16 -18.03
N ALA A 85 -6.76 0.59 -17.63
CA ALA A 85 -6.73 -0.76 -17.09
C ALA A 85 -7.44 -0.84 -15.73
N ALA A 86 -7.15 0.09 -14.84
CA ALA A 86 -7.77 0.18 -13.52
C ALA A 86 -9.29 0.41 -13.60
N ALA A 87 -9.78 1.13 -14.62
CA ALA A 87 -11.23 1.40 -14.77
C ALA A 87 -12.05 0.15 -15.07
N VAL A 88 -11.46 -0.89 -15.65
CA VAL A 88 -12.17 -2.11 -16.11
C VAL A 88 -11.81 -3.36 -15.29
N THR A 89 -10.85 -3.28 -14.40
CA THR A 89 -10.38 -4.42 -13.60
C THR A 89 -10.52 -4.08 -12.11
N ILE A 90 -11.20 -4.95 -11.37
CA ILE A 90 -11.24 -4.92 -9.90
C ILE A 90 -10.29 -6.01 -9.43
N PRO A 91 -9.18 -5.64 -8.75
CA PRO A 91 -8.20 -6.62 -8.31
C PRO A 91 -8.74 -7.46 -7.14
N ALA A 92 -8.26 -8.69 -7.02
CA ALA A 92 -8.60 -9.55 -5.89
C ALA A 92 -8.02 -9.00 -4.58
N VAL A 93 -8.80 -9.02 -3.50
CA VAL A 93 -8.32 -8.74 -2.15
C VAL A 93 -7.49 -9.91 -1.63
N TYR A 94 -6.47 -9.63 -0.80
CA TYR A 94 -5.73 -10.71 -0.12
C TYR A 94 -6.62 -11.43 0.89
N GLU A 95 -6.53 -12.76 0.85
CA GLU A 95 -7.37 -13.66 1.67
C GLU A 95 -7.23 -13.33 3.17
N GLY A 96 -8.35 -13.34 3.88
CA GLY A 96 -8.44 -13.09 5.33
C GLY A 96 -8.45 -11.60 5.72
N LEU A 97 -8.03 -10.67 4.85
CA LEU A 97 -8.05 -9.25 5.18
C LEU A 97 -9.45 -8.70 5.47
N PRO A 98 -10.51 -9.05 4.72
CA PRO A 98 -11.84 -8.53 5.02
C PRO A 98 -12.29 -8.86 6.45
N GLU A 99 -12.14 -10.09 6.88
CA GLU A 99 -12.52 -10.54 8.22
C GLU A 99 -11.69 -9.86 9.31
N ILE A 100 -10.38 -9.74 9.09
CA ILE A 100 -9.45 -9.08 10.03
C ILE A 100 -9.80 -7.60 10.18
N LEU A 101 -10.02 -6.89 9.09
CA LEU A 101 -10.31 -5.46 9.12
C LEU A 101 -11.70 -5.16 9.71
N HIS A 102 -12.71 -5.98 9.42
CA HIS A 102 -14.01 -5.86 10.08
C HIS A 102 -13.93 -6.11 11.58
N THR A 103 -13.27 -7.18 12.00
CA THR A 103 -13.06 -7.48 13.43
C THR A 103 -12.31 -6.34 14.12
N TYR A 104 -11.29 -5.78 13.46
CA TYR A 104 -10.52 -4.67 14.00
C TYR A 104 -11.38 -3.42 14.20
N VAL A 105 -12.20 -3.03 13.22
CA VAL A 105 -13.10 -1.87 13.32
C VAL A 105 -14.20 -2.11 14.36
N GLU A 106 -14.77 -3.32 14.44
CA GLU A 106 -15.77 -3.69 15.46
C GLU A 106 -15.23 -3.57 16.89
N ASN A 107 -13.91 -3.72 17.08
CA ASN A 107 -13.23 -3.51 18.37
C ASN A 107 -12.75 -2.06 18.59
N GLY A 108 -13.13 -1.12 17.72
CA GLY A 108 -12.81 0.30 17.85
C GLY A 108 -11.52 0.73 17.15
N GLY A 109 -10.93 -0.13 16.34
CA GLY A 109 -9.79 0.20 15.48
C GLY A 109 -10.20 1.14 14.34
N ARG A 110 -9.27 1.95 13.88
CA ARG A 110 -9.46 2.92 12.81
C ARG A 110 -8.60 2.56 11.61
N ILE A 111 -9.11 2.79 10.40
CA ILE A 111 -8.39 2.49 9.15
C ILE A 111 -8.19 3.80 8.38
N CYS A 112 -6.96 4.05 7.96
CA CYS A 112 -6.57 5.08 7.01
C CYS A 112 -5.81 4.43 5.86
N VAL A 113 -5.74 5.10 4.71
CA VAL A 113 -4.99 4.64 3.54
C VAL A 113 -3.98 5.70 3.11
N SER A 114 -2.77 5.26 2.80
CA SER A 114 -1.74 6.06 2.14
C SER A 114 -1.19 5.30 0.95
N SER A 115 -1.57 5.69 -0.26
CA SER A 115 -1.26 4.96 -1.49
C SER A 115 -0.88 5.88 -2.65
N HIS A 116 -0.20 5.33 -3.65
CA HIS A 116 0.01 5.97 -4.94
C HIS A 116 -1.16 5.74 -5.91
N SER A 117 -2.17 4.98 -5.53
CA SER A 117 -3.42 4.84 -6.28
C SER A 117 -4.34 6.05 -6.11
N MET A 118 -5.32 6.21 -7.01
CA MET A 118 -6.31 7.28 -6.92
C MET A 118 -7.43 6.92 -5.94
N ARG A 119 -7.92 7.91 -5.19
CA ARG A 119 -9.03 7.77 -4.23
C ARG A 119 -10.23 7.01 -4.80
N LYS A 120 -10.64 7.35 -6.04
CA LYS A 120 -11.79 6.69 -6.70
C LYS A 120 -11.59 5.18 -6.88
N THR A 121 -10.35 4.77 -7.18
CA THR A 121 -9.97 3.36 -7.35
C THR A 121 -9.96 2.65 -6.00
N ILE A 122 -9.32 3.24 -5.00
CA ILE A 122 -9.27 2.72 -3.63
C ILE A 122 -10.68 2.46 -3.09
N LEU A 123 -11.58 3.46 -3.15
CA LEU A 123 -12.94 3.34 -2.64
C LEU A 123 -13.75 2.28 -3.39
N ARG A 124 -13.61 2.19 -4.73
CA ARG A 124 -14.27 1.16 -5.53
C ARG A 124 -13.82 -0.24 -5.12
N ASP A 125 -12.51 -0.43 -4.94
CA ASP A 125 -11.94 -1.75 -4.61
C ASP A 125 -12.31 -2.16 -3.18
N TYR A 126 -12.33 -1.20 -2.24
CA TYR A 126 -12.83 -1.43 -0.88
C TYR A 126 -14.31 -1.83 -0.87
N GLU A 127 -15.16 -1.12 -1.63
CA GLU A 127 -16.58 -1.46 -1.76
C GLU A 127 -16.77 -2.84 -2.38
N ALA A 128 -16.07 -3.13 -3.48
CA ALA A 128 -16.16 -4.42 -4.18
C ALA A 128 -15.71 -5.60 -3.32
N ALA A 129 -14.70 -5.39 -2.47
CA ALA A 129 -14.18 -6.39 -1.53
C ALA A 129 -14.97 -6.43 -0.21
N GLY A 130 -15.97 -5.56 -0.02
CA GLY A 130 -16.74 -5.44 1.21
C GLY A 130 -15.90 -5.04 2.42
N LEU A 131 -14.85 -4.23 2.21
CA LEU A 131 -13.97 -3.75 3.28
C LEU A 131 -14.57 -2.55 4.02
N PRO A 132 -14.21 -2.33 5.30
CA PRO A 132 -14.58 -1.11 6.02
C PRO A 132 -14.04 0.13 5.31
N GLU A 133 -14.88 1.16 5.14
CA GLU A 133 -14.45 2.42 4.51
C GLU A 133 -13.36 3.11 5.34
N PRO A 134 -12.24 3.54 4.73
CA PRO A 134 -11.18 4.24 5.45
C PRO A 134 -11.63 5.65 5.90
N GLU A 135 -11.24 6.06 7.11
CA GLU A 135 -11.54 7.39 7.62
C GLU A 135 -10.78 8.50 6.89
N LEU A 136 -9.53 8.23 6.52
CA LEU A 136 -8.67 9.15 5.78
C LEU A 136 -8.02 8.40 4.62
N ILE A 137 -7.92 9.06 3.47
CA ILE A 137 -7.23 8.54 2.29
C ILE A 137 -6.28 9.63 1.79
N PHE A 138 -4.98 9.32 1.77
CA PHE A 138 -3.91 10.08 1.15
C PHE A 138 -3.51 9.36 -0.13
N ASP A 139 -3.93 9.90 -1.24
CA ASP A 139 -3.86 9.27 -2.56
C ASP A 139 -2.93 10.01 -3.53
N TRP A 140 -2.90 9.60 -4.79
CA TRP A 140 -2.11 10.23 -5.85
C TRP A 140 -2.39 11.72 -6.03
N ALA A 141 -3.57 12.23 -5.64
CA ALA A 141 -3.89 13.65 -5.71
C ALA A 141 -3.14 14.51 -4.69
N CYS A 142 -2.49 13.91 -3.68
CA CYS A 142 -1.57 14.64 -2.82
C CYS A 142 -0.44 15.27 -3.66
N PRO A 143 0.00 16.51 -3.34
CA PRO A 143 1.17 17.09 -4.00
C PRO A 143 2.36 16.14 -3.98
N GLU A 144 3.15 16.12 -5.06
CA GLU A 144 4.28 15.19 -5.24
C GLU A 144 5.21 15.14 -4.01
N GLY A 145 5.66 16.29 -3.51
CA GLY A 145 6.51 16.38 -2.31
C GLY A 145 5.80 16.01 -0.99
N LYS A 146 4.55 15.47 -1.02
CA LYS A 146 3.79 14.99 0.13
C LYS A 146 3.36 13.53 0.02
N ARG A 147 3.66 12.87 -1.10
CA ARG A 147 3.40 11.44 -1.28
C ARG A 147 4.48 10.60 -0.59
N LYS A 148 4.24 9.31 -0.40
CA LYS A 148 5.28 8.37 0.04
C LYS A 148 6.54 8.52 -0.82
N PRO A 149 7.73 8.58 -0.26
CA PRO A 149 8.11 8.32 1.14
C PRO A 149 8.03 9.54 2.08
N HIS A 150 7.49 10.69 1.66
CA HIS A 150 7.37 11.86 2.53
C HIS A 150 6.43 11.59 3.73
N PRO A 151 6.76 12.03 4.95
CA PRO A 151 6.04 11.69 6.18
C PRO A 151 4.63 12.33 6.31
N TYR A 152 4.21 13.12 5.36
CA TYR A 152 2.99 13.95 5.43
C TYR A 152 1.72 13.16 5.79
N ALA A 153 1.47 12.01 5.15
CA ALA A 153 0.26 11.24 5.37
C ALA A 153 0.14 10.75 6.83
N LEU A 154 1.24 10.25 7.40
CA LEU A 154 1.27 9.80 8.80
C LEU A 154 1.19 10.97 9.78
N GLN A 155 1.86 12.09 9.49
CA GLN A 155 1.79 13.29 10.31
C GLN A 155 0.36 13.85 10.36
N GLU A 156 -0.33 13.92 9.23
CA GLU A 156 -1.73 14.37 9.16
C GLU A 156 -2.69 13.37 9.82
N THR A 157 -2.45 12.07 9.66
CA THR A 157 -3.22 11.04 10.37
C THR A 157 -3.11 11.24 11.89
N MET A 158 -1.90 11.36 12.42
CA MET A 158 -1.68 11.62 13.84
C MET A 158 -2.35 12.91 14.32
N ARG A 159 -2.21 13.99 13.53
CA ARG A 159 -2.80 15.30 13.85
C ARG A 159 -4.32 15.26 13.89
N ILE A 160 -4.95 14.71 12.83
CA ILE A 160 -6.42 14.68 12.66
C ILE A 160 -7.06 13.75 13.69
N LEU A 161 -6.47 12.57 13.90
CA LEU A 161 -7.01 11.56 14.80
C LEU A 161 -6.58 11.75 16.26
N ASN A 162 -5.71 12.74 16.51
CA ASN A 162 -5.10 13.00 17.82
C ASN A 162 -4.44 11.74 18.42
N LEU A 163 -3.59 11.09 17.61
CA LEU A 163 -2.87 9.87 17.98
C LEU A 163 -1.36 10.11 17.99
N LYS A 164 -0.66 9.30 18.77
CA LYS A 164 0.81 9.28 18.83
C LYS A 164 1.38 8.25 17.86
N PRO A 165 2.67 8.35 17.48
CA PRO A 165 3.31 7.39 16.56
C PRO A 165 3.12 5.92 16.97
N GLU A 166 3.30 5.62 18.26
CA GLU A 166 3.18 4.27 18.82
C GLU A 166 1.76 3.69 18.82
N GLU A 167 0.75 4.52 18.54
CA GLU A 167 -0.65 4.13 18.46
C GLU A 167 -1.06 3.79 17.02
N LEU A 168 -0.17 4.06 16.04
CA LEU A 168 -0.34 3.71 14.64
C LEU A 168 0.47 2.46 14.28
N LEU A 169 0.07 1.82 13.19
CA LEU A 169 0.87 0.84 12.46
C LEU A 169 0.76 1.14 10.97
N MET A 170 1.88 1.43 10.32
CA MET A 170 1.94 1.48 8.86
C MET A 170 2.13 0.07 8.31
N VAL A 171 1.30 -0.33 7.35
CA VAL A 171 1.41 -1.62 6.66
C VAL A 171 1.58 -1.34 5.16
N ASP A 172 2.68 -1.81 4.60
CA ASP A 172 3.05 -1.59 3.19
C ASP A 172 3.96 -2.74 2.74
N ASP A 173 4.02 -3.03 1.47
CA ASP A 173 4.85 -4.11 0.93
C ASP A 173 6.22 -3.63 0.43
N LEU A 174 6.39 -2.30 0.21
CA LEU A 174 7.58 -1.70 -0.39
C LEU A 174 8.23 -0.60 0.47
N LYS A 175 9.46 -0.24 0.09
CA LYS A 175 10.34 0.71 0.77
C LYS A 175 9.73 2.12 0.97
N PRO A 176 8.96 2.72 0.04
CA PRO A 176 8.40 4.05 0.24
C PRO A 176 7.53 4.17 1.50
N GLY A 177 6.73 3.15 1.83
CA GLY A 177 5.95 3.12 3.08
C GLY A 177 6.83 2.93 4.31
N TYR A 178 7.84 2.07 4.22
CA TYR A 178 8.84 1.90 5.28
C TYR A 178 9.57 3.21 5.61
N ASP A 179 10.09 3.90 4.60
CA ASP A 179 10.82 5.16 4.78
C ASP A 179 9.92 6.24 5.39
N MET A 180 8.64 6.33 4.95
CA MET A 180 7.63 7.21 5.51
C MET A 180 7.39 6.93 7.01
N ALA A 181 7.22 5.67 7.38
CA ALA A 181 7.00 5.26 8.75
C ALA A 181 8.20 5.58 9.65
N LYS A 182 9.41 5.28 9.19
CA LYS A 182 10.66 5.58 9.90
C LYS A 182 10.85 7.07 10.14
N ALA A 183 10.54 7.92 9.15
CA ALA A 183 10.62 9.38 9.28
C ALA A 183 9.67 9.94 10.36
N CYS A 184 8.59 9.22 10.70
CA CYS A 184 7.61 9.60 11.71
C CYS A 184 7.79 8.89 13.06
N GLY A 185 8.66 7.89 13.15
CA GLY A 185 8.76 7.02 14.32
C GLY A 185 7.52 6.12 14.52
N VAL A 186 6.77 5.88 13.45
CA VAL A 186 5.60 4.98 13.44
C VAL A 186 6.09 3.55 13.22
N PRO A 187 5.61 2.56 14.00
CA PRO A 187 5.88 1.16 13.74
C PRO A 187 5.49 0.74 12.33
N PHE A 188 6.30 -0.10 11.70
CA PHE A 188 6.11 -0.58 10.34
C PHE A 188 5.98 -2.10 10.27
N ALA A 189 4.95 -2.58 9.59
CA ALA A 189 4.77 -3.97 9.25
C ALA A 189 4.85 -4.15 7.74
N CYS A 190 5.78 -4.99 7.30
CA CYS A 190 5.84 -5.39 5.90
C CYS A 190 4.76 -6.41 5.58
N ALA A 191 3.98 -6.14 4.53
CA ALA A 191 3.02 -7.07 3.93
C ALA A 191 3.76 -8.17 3.15
N GLY A 192 4.42 -9.07 3.88
CA GLY A 192 5.21 -10.17 3.32
C GLY A 192 4.37 -11.24 2.61
N TRP A 193 3.04 -11.11 2.62
CA TRP A 193 2.10 -11.88 1.80
C TRP A 193 1.96 -11.37 0.37
N SER A 194 2.51 -10.18 0.07
CA SER A 194 2.46 -9.54 -1.25
C SER A 194 3.19 -10.35 -2.32
N ASP A 195 2.67 -10.33 -3.55
CA ASP A 195 3.33 -10.89 -4.73
C ASP A 195 4.63 -10.12 -5.09
N ASN A 196 4.81 -8.90 -4.55
CA ASN A 196 6.02 -8.07 -4.72
C ASN A 196 7.20 -8.50 -3.83
N GLN A 197 7.05 -9.56 -3.02
CA GLN A 197 8.14 -10.04 -2.14
C GLN A 197 9.19 -10.86 -2.90
N ILE A 198 9.77 -10.28 -3.96
CA ILE A 198 10.94 -10.78 -4.66
C ILE A 198 12.16 -10.83 -3.71
N PRO A 199 13.23 -11.61 -4.00
CA PRO A 199 14.33 -11.82 -3.06
C PRO A 199 14.91 -10.52 -2.46
N VAL A 200 15.22 -9.53 -3.28
CA VAL A 200 15.83 -8.26 -2.82
C VAL A 200 14.91 -7.48 -1.88
N VAL A 201 13.61 -7.41 -2.17
CA VAL A 201 12.61 -6.75 -1.31
C VAL A 201 12.49 -7.50 0.01
N ARG A 202 12.31 -8.82 -0.06
CA ARG A 202 12.16 -9.67 1.12
C ARG A 202 13.36 -9.60 2.06
N GLU A 203 14.58 -9.70 1.53
CA GLU A 203 15.82 -9.64 2.33
C GLU A 203 15.94 -8.29 3.05
N TYR A 204 15.66 -7.20 2.34
CA TYR A 204 15.67 -5.88 2.93
C TYR A 204 14.60 -5.72 4.03
N MET A 205 13.35 -6.08 3.73
CA MET A 205 12.24 -5.92 4.66
C MET A 205 12.40 -6.80 5.91
N GLN A 206 12.83 -8.06 5.77
CA GLN A 206 13.12 -8.93 6.91
C GLN A 206 14.23 -8.39 7.82
N LYS A 207 15.14 -7.61 7.28
CA LYS A 207 16.25 -7.02 8.04
C LYS A 207 15.87 -5.74 8.79
N TYR A 208 14.98 -4.92 8.22
CA TYR A 208 14.81 -3.53 8.66
C TYR A 208 13.43 -3.19 9.21
N CYS A 209 12.36 -3.90 8.83
CA CYS A 209 11.02 -3.63 9.36
C CYS A 209 10.85 -4.09 10.81
N ASP A 210 9.88 -3.52 11.51
CA ASP A 210 9.57 -3.93 12.89
C ASP A 210 8.84 -5.28 12.89
N TYR A 211 7.98 -5.52 11.88
CA TYR A 211 7.27 -6.78 11.68
C TYR A 211 7.32 -7.20 10.21
N TYR A 212 7.75 -8.42 9.93
CA TYR A 212 7.64 -9.03 8.60
C TYR A 212 6.54 -10.10 8.65
N LEU A 213 5.39 -9.78 8.09
CA LEU A 213 4.19 -10.62 8.18
C LEU A 213 4.07 -11.50 6.93
N LYS A 214 4.29 -12.79 7.06
CA LYS A 214 4.23 -13.74 5.93
C LYS A 214 2.80 -14.02 5.46
N THR A 215 1.83 -13.82 6.33
CA THR A 215 0.41 -14.04 6.06
C THR A 215 -0.43 -12.93 6.67
N THR A 216 -1.62 -12.70 6.12
CA THR A 216 -2.59 -11.74 6.67
C THR A 216 -3.00 -12.08 8.10
N ALA A 217 -3.09 -13.38 8.46
CA ALA A 217 -3.39 -13.83 9.83
C ALA A 217 -2.33 -13.40 10.86
N GLU A 218 -1.10 -13.11 10.44
CA GLU A 218 -0.07 -12.58 11.35
C GLU A 218 -0.31 -11.11 11.69
N LEU A 219 -1.02 -10.35 10.82
CA LEU A 219 -1.45 -8.99 11.12
C LEU A 219 -2.39 -8.98 12.33
N GLU A 220 -3.39 -9.85 12.35
CA GLU A 220 -4.35 -9.91 13.44
C GLU A 220 -3.67 -10.05 14.81
N LYS A 221 -2.62 -10.88 14.91
CA LYS A 221 -1.89 -11.14 16.16
C LYS A 221 -1.22 -9.90 16.76
N ILE A 222 -0.85 -8.91 15.93
CA ILE A 222 -0.17 -7.71 16.40
C ILE A 222 -1.10 -6.53 16.66
N LEU A 223 -2.38 -6.63 16.30
CA LEU A 223 -3.36 -5.56 16.47
C LEU A 223 -3.86 -5.44 17.92
N TYR A 224 -3.83 -6.53 18.67
CA TYR A 224 -4.41 -6.61 20.01
C TYR A 224 -3.34 -6.84 21.09
N LYS A 225 -3.68 -6.47 22.32
CA LYS A 225 -2.86 -6.80 23.49
C LYS A 225 -3.09 -8.28 23.88
N ASP A 226 -2.06 -8.89 24.43
CA ASP A 226 -2.11 -10.26 24.95
C ASP A 226 -3.08 -10.40 26.14
#